data_7b20f6e3e5b25317e248425cd3e7cbb7
#
_entry.id   7b20f6e3e5b25317e248425cd3e7cbb7
#
_cell.length_a   1.000
_cell.length_b   1.000
_cell.length_c   1.000
_cell.angle_alpha   90.00
_cell.angle_beta   90.00
_cell.angle_gamma   90.00
#
_symmetry.space_group_name_H-M   'P 1'
#
loop_
_entity.id
_entity.type
_entity.pdbx_description
1 polymer ?
#
loop_
_entity_poly.entity_id
_entity_poly.type
_entity_poly.pdbx_seq_one_letter_code
_entity_poly.pdbx_strand_id
1 'polypeptide(L)'
;MYGLVKVRYFAKTLFTIGVFAGFAMALSVTASATERPFGLGTLATAEQIAGWDIDVRPDGKGAPIGSGTAGDGEEVYAERCASCHGDFGEGIDRWPILAGGLGSLVTDDPVKTVGSYWPYASTVYDYVYRAMPFGEAQSLTHDETYQVVAYILNMSDVIDDEFVLSNETIGSVKMPNQNGFMMPDPRPDGQLSSAPCMQNCEVPTKIIGRARIIDVTPDKQ
;
A
#
# COMPACT_ATOMS: atom_id res chain seq x y z
N MET A 1 -46.03 69.00 -7.95
CA MET A 1 -45.90 67.94 -6.96
C MET A 1 -45.10 66.81 -7.59
N TYR A 2 -43.92 67.14 -8.14
CA TYR A 2 -43.00 66.18 -8.76
C TYR A 2 -41.56 66.64 -8.43
N GLY A 3 -41.01 66.16 -7.31
CA GLY A 3 -39.66 66.62 -6.95
C GLY A 3 -38.92 65.82 -5.89
N LEU A 4 -39.56 64.84 -5.25
CA LEU A 4 -38.96 64.19 -4.06
C LEU A 4 -38.62 62.72 -4.18
N VAL A 5 -38.87 62.08 -5.35
CA VAL A 5 -38.67 60.60 -5.50
C VAL A 5 -37.30 60.27 -6.11
N LYS A 6 -36.64 61.17 -6.83
CA LYS A 6 -35.33 60.86 -7.50
C LYS A 6 -34.11 60.92 -6.58
N VAL A 7 -34.14 61.56 -5.44
CA VAL A 7 -32.96 61.70 -4.56
C VAL A 7 -32.71 60.42 -3.70
N ARG A 8 -33.74 59.63 -3.42
CA ARG A 8 -33.57 58.43 -2.58
C ARG A 8 -32.95 57.21 -3.29
N TYR A 9 -33.03 57.12 -4.59
CA TYR A 9 -32.45 56.05 -5.33
C TYR A 9 -30.95 56.22 -5.58
N PHE A 10 -30.45 57.46 -5.66
CA PHE A 10 -29.03 57.70 -5.92
C PHE A 10 -28.16 57.43 -4.67
N ALA A 11 -28.67 57.66 -3.48
CA ALA A 11 -27.95 57.39 -2.24
C ALA A 11 -27.82 55.92 -1.90
N LYS A 12 -28.80 55.07 -2.30
CA LYS A 12 -28.75 53.61 -2.07
C LYS A 12 -27.80 52.89 -3.03
N THR A 13 -27.67 53.38 -4.27
CA THR A 13 -26.79 52.76 -5.27
C THR A 13 -25.31 53.06 -5.00
N LEU A 14 -24.98 54.21 -4.48
CA LEU A 14 -23.60 54.56 -4.09
C LEU A 14 -23.12 53.78 -2.86
N PHE A 15 -24.03 53.47 -1.91
CA PHE A 15 -23.66 52.68 -0.73
C PHE A 15 -23.42 51.20 -1.02
N THR A 16 -24.17 50.60 -1.97
CA THR A 16 -23.99 49.18 -2.37
C THR A 16 -22.72 48.99 -3.18
N ILE A 17 -22.30 49.91 -4.02
CA ILE A 17 -21.06 49.82 -4.80
C ILE A 17 -19.82 49.94 -3.89
N GLY A 18 -19.89 50.78 -2.87
CA GLY A 18 -18.80 50.93 -1.88
C GLY A 18 -18.55 49.69 -1.03
N VAL A 19 -19.59 48.94 -0.68
CA VAL A 19 -19.47 47.70 0.14
C VAL A 19 -18.91 46.54 -0.67
N PHE A 20 -19.26 46.41 -1.99
CA PHE A 20 -18.72 45.38 -2.85
C PHE A 20 -17.23 45.62 -3.22
N ALA A 21 -16.81 46.86 -3.39
CA ALA A 21 -15.41 47.22 -3.66
C ALA A 21 -14.49 46.96 -2.44
N GLY A 22 -15.01 47.12 -1.22
CA GLY A 22 -14.26 46.83 0.01
C GLY A 22 -14.08 45.33 0.31
N PHE A 23 -15.02 44.49 -0.14
CA PHE A 23 -14.95 43.05 0.10
C PHE A 23 -14.03 42.31 -0.88
N ALA A 24 -13.83 42.84 -2.08
CA ALA A 24 -12.92 42.25 -3.08
C ALA A 24 -11.43 42.47 -2.75
N MET A 25 -11.09 43.39 -1.84
CA MET A 25 -9.70 43.68 -1.49
C MET A 25 -9.14 42.90 -0.30
N ALA A 26 -9.99 42.10 0.39
CA ALA A 26 -9.62 41.34 1.59
C ALA A 26 -9.18 39.89 1.35
N LEU A 27 -9.12 39.44 0.10
CA LEU A 27 -8.81 38.02 -0.26
C LEU A 27 -7.46 37.82 -0.96
N SER A 28 -6.59 38.81 -0.95
CA SER A 28 -5.19 38.59 -1.35
C SER A 28 -4.42 37.98 -0.17
N VAL A 29 -4.72 36.72 0.15
CA VAL A 29 -3.81 35.88 0.94
C VAL A 29 -2.63 35.59 0.03
N THR A 30 -1.61 36.43 0.10
CA THR A 30 -0.30 36.05 -0.44
C THR A 30 0.17 34.84 0.34
N ALA A 31 0.10 33.67 -0.28
CA ALA A 31 0.84 32.52 0.19
C ALA A 31 2.32 32.92 0.19
N SER A 32 2.83 33.30 1.34
CA SER A 32 4.25 33.50 1.54
C SER A 32 4.90 32.15 1.27
N ALA A 33 5.56 32.01 0.14
CA ALA A 33 6.47 30.92 -0.11
C ALA A 33 7.45 30.90 1.06
N THR A 34 7.40 29.88 1.91
CA THR A 34 8.30 29.71 3.04
C THR A 34 9.71 29.71 2.46
N GLU A 35 10.47 30.79 2.70
CA GLU A 35 11.87 30.84 2.27
C GLU A 35 12.58 29.65 2.88
N ARG A 36 13.24 28.85 2.04
CA ARG A 36 14.01 27.71 2.49
C ARG A 36 15.22 28.23 3.26
N PRO A 37 15.39 27.85 4.53
CA PRO A 37 16.40 28.48 5.39
C PRO A 37 17.84 28.30 4.87
N PHE A 38 18.08 27.35 3.97
CA PHE A 38 19.42 27.07 3.43
C PHE A 38 19.51 27.16 1.90
N GLY A 39 18.45 27.53 1.19
CA GLY A 39 18.41 27.62 -0.27
C GLY A 39 18.69 26.31 -1.02
N LEU A 40 18.64 25.15 -0.33
CA LEU A 40 18.94 23.85 -0.90
C LEU A 40 17.72 23.21 -1.54
N GLY A 41 17.96 22.48 -2.62
CA GLY A 41 16.95 21.74 -3.37
C GLY A 41 16.03 22.64 -4.21
N THR A 42 15.09 22.02 -4.93
CA THR A 42 14.00 22.66 -5.67
C THR A 42 12.67 22.07 -5.23
N LEU A 43 11.56 22.80 -5.45
CA LEU A 43 10.24 22.23 -5.25
C LEU A 43 10.02 21.12 -6.30
N ALA A 44 9.52 19.96 -5.85
CA ALA A 44 9.16 18.90 -6.77
C ALA A 44 7.99 19.35 -7.65
N THR A 45 8.04 19.01 -8.93
CA THR A 45 6.91 19.22 -9.85
C THR A 45 5.80 18.19 -9.58
N ALA A 46 4.58 18.46 -10.06
CA ALA A 46 3.48 17.51 -9.94
C ALA A 46 3.81 16.15 -10.58
N GLU A 47 4.51 16.15 -11.70
CA GLU A 47 4.94 14.92 -12.39
C GLU A 47 5.98 14.14 -11.57
N GLN A 48 6.92 14.83 -10.93
CA GLN A 48 7.90 14.20 -10.04
C GLN A 48 7.20 13.59 -8.82
N ILE A 49 6.20 14.28 -8.25
CA ILE A 49 5.43 13.75 -7.13
C ILE A 49 4.64 12.52 -7.59
N ALA A 50 3.93 12.60 -8.71
CA ALA A 50 3.12 11.50 -9.23
C ALA A 50 3.94 10.23 -9.52
N GLY A 51 5.22 10.39 -9.96
CA GLY A 51 6.11 9.24 -10.19
C GLY A 51 6.55 8.51 -8.91
N TRP A 52 6.41 9.14 -7.75
CA TRP A 52 6.78 8.56 -6.45
C TRP A 52 5.56 8.19 -5.58
N ASP A 53 4.45 8.90 -5.76
CA ASP A 53 3.19 8.72 -5.00
C ASP A 53 2.35 7.62 -5.64
N ILE A 54 2.85 6.39 -5.61
CA ILE A 54 2.23 5.19 -6.17
C ILE A 54 1.88 4.14 -5.10
N ASP A 55 1.94 4.49 -3.83
CA ASP A 55 1.65 3.52 -2.74
C ASP A 55 0.16 3.29 -2.55
N VAL A 56 -0.16 2.02 -2.28
CA VAL A 56 -1.52 1.61 -1.93
C VAL A 56 -1.59 1.29 -0.45
N ARG A 57 -2.34 2.09 0.29
CA ARG A 57 -2.45 1.97 1.75
C ARG A 57 -3.36 0.81 2.17
N PRO A 58 -3.25 0.34 3.44
CA PRO A 58 -4.09 -0.75 3.97
C PRO A 58 -5.60 -0.52 3.82
N ASP A 59 -6.05 0.73 3.85
CA ASP A 59 -7.45 1.12 3.66
C ASP A 59 -7.87 1.21 2.17
N GLY A 60 -6.99 0.85 1.23
CA GLY A 60 -7.19 0.95 -0.20
C GLY A 60 -6.94 2.33 -0.77
N LYS A 61 -6.61 3.32 0.05
CA LYS A 61 -6.35 4.69 -0.42
C LYS A 61 -5.06 4.72 -1.25
N GLY A 62 -5.11 5.43 -2.37
CA GLY A 62 -4.00 5.46 -3.33
C GLY A 62 -4.08 4.35 -4.39
N ALA A 63 -5.01 3.39 -4.26
CA ALA A 63 -5.22 2.36 -5.26
C ALA A 63 -5.63 2.98 -6.61
N PRO A 64 -4.89 2.70 -7.70
CA PRO A 64 -5.21 3.22 -9.02
C PRO A 64 -6.55 2.69 -9.52
N ILE A 65 -7.22 3.46 -10.38
CA ILE A 65 -8.48 3.02 -11.01
C ILE A 65 -8.20 1.78 -11.84
N GLY A 66 -8.99 0.74 -11.62
CA GLY A 66 -8.92 -0.54 -12.31
C GLY A 66 -9.68 -1.62 -11.56
N SER A 67 -9.82 -2.80 -12.18
CA SER A 67 -10.54 -3.93 -11.61
C SER A 67 -10.17 -5.25 -12.27
N GLY A 68 -10.46 -6.36 -11.58
CA GLY A 68 -10.37 -7.71 -12.13
C GLY A 68 -11.00 -8.76 -11.23
N THR A 69 -11.32 -9.90 -11.82
CA THR A 69 -11.80 -11.11 -11.13
C THR A 69 -10.71 -12.18 -11.10
N ALA A 70 -10.90 -13.22 -10.32
CA ALA A 70 -10.00 -14.37 -10.31
C ALA A 70 -9.94 -15.05 -11.69
N GLY A 71 -11.09 -15.18 -12.37
CA GLY A 71 -11.15 -15.75 -13.71
C GLY A 71 -10.37 -14.95 -14.76
N ASP A 72 -10.43 -13.60 -14.71
CA ASP A 72 -9.64 -12.74 -15.58
C ASP A 72 -8.13 -12.87 -15.29
N GLY A 73 -7.78 -13.15 -14.02
CA GLY A 73 -6.40 -13.24 -13.56
C GLY A 73 -5.69 -14.54 -13.89
N GLU A 74 -6.43 -15.64 -14.18
CA GLU A 74 -5.86 -16.94 -14.47
C GLU A 74 -4.92 -16.91 -15.67
N GLU A 75 -5.36 -16.31 -16.79
CA GLU A 75 -4.56 -16.21 -18.01
C GLU A 75 -3.31 -15.34 -17.79
N VAL A 76 -3.48 -14.18 -17.17
CA VAL A 76 -2.35 -13.27 -16.88
C VAL A 76 -1.34 -13.94 -15.94
N TYR A 77 -1.82 -14.65 -14.92
CA TYR A 77 -0.97 -15.40 -14.01
C TYR A 77 -0.19 -16.51 -14.73
N ALA A 78 -0.86 -17.29 -15.56
CA ALA A 78 -0.24 -18.37 -16.33
C ALA A 78 0.89 -17.85 -17.25
N GLU A 79 0.66 -16.70 -17.90
CA GLU A 79 1.65 -16.10 -18.81
C GLU A 79 2.83 -15.43 -18.10
N ARG A 80 2.57 -14.75 -16.97
CA ARG A 80 3.53 -13.81 -16.36
C ARG A 80 4.11 -14.28 -15.02
N CYS A 81 3.50 -15.25 -14.34
CA CYS A 81 3.83 -15.61 -12.97
C CYS A 81 4.15 -17.11 -12.80
N ALA A 82 3.42 -17.99 -13.47
CA ALA A 82 3.47 -19.44 -13.27
C ALA A 82 4.86 -20.04 -13.53
N SER A 83 5.63 -19.51 -14.47
CA SER A 83 6.99 -20.00 -14.77
C SER A 83 7.94 -19.98 -13.56
N CYS A 84 7.67 -19.11 -12.58
CA CYS A 84 8.43 -19.02 -11.34
C CYS A 84 7.64 -19.55 -10.14
N HIS A 85 6.37 -19.20 -10.05
CA HIS A 85 5.56 -19.47 -8.85
C HIS A 85 4.76 -20.78 -8.91
N GLY A 86 4.79 -21.50 -10.05
CA GLY A 86 3.99 -22.69 -10.29
C GLY A 86 2.56 -22.35 -10.72
N ASP A 87 1.87 -23.30 -11.33
CA ASP A 87 0.51 -23.09 -11.86
C ASP A 87 -0.53 -22.83 -10.76
N PHE A 88 -0.27 -23.34 -9.55
CA PHE A 88 -1.13 -23.19 -8.38
C PHE A 88 -0.47 -22.41 -7.24
N GLY A 89 0.56 -21.62 -7.55
CA GLY A 89 1.28 -20.83 -6.55
C GLY A 89 2.13 -21.65 -5.59
N GLU A 90 2.49 -22.87 -5.95
CA GLU A 90 3.28 -23.81 -5.14
C GLU A 90 4.76 -23.47 -5.08
N GLY A 91 5.23 -22.57 -5.95
CA GLY A 91 6.63 -22.19 -6.08
C GLY A 91 7.47 -23.21 -6.85
N ILE A 92 8.47 -22.78 -7.59
CA ILE A 92 9.39 -23.62 -8.33
C ILE A 92 10.81 -23.31 -7.87
N ASP A 93 11.58 -24.34 -7.49
CA ASP A 93 12.97 -24.24 -7.05
C ASP A 93 13.14 -23.20 -5.92
N ARG A 94 13.84 -22.09 -6.22
CA ARG A 94 14.09 -20.99 -5.28
C ARG A 94 12.96 -19.97 -5.16
N TRP A 95 11.98 -20.03 -6.06
CA TRP A 95 10.92 -19.05 -6.10
C TRP A 95 9.86 -19.33 -5.02
N PRO A 96 9.37 -18.30 -4.36
CA PRO A 96 8.51 -18.49 -3.19
C PRO A 96 7.13 -19.02 -3.55
N ILE A 97 6.59 -19.79 -2.62
CA ILE A 97 5.20 -20.25 -2.62
C ILE A 97 4.29 -19.03 -2.41
N LEU A 98 3.23 -18.89 -3.19
CA LEU A 98 2.24 -17.82 -3.07
C LEU A 98 0.95 -18.26 -2.37
N ALA A 99 0.55 -19.53 -2.54
CA ALA A 99 -0.68 -20.10 -2.00
C ALA A 99 -0.43 -21.18 -0.95
N GLY A 100 -1.45 -21.52 -0.17
CA GLY A 100 -1.36 -22.52 0.91
C GLY A 100 -0.88 -21.94 2.24
N GLY A 101 -0.52 -22.82 3.17
CA GLY A 101 0.01 -22.44 4.49
C GLY A 101 -1.01 -21.88 5.49
N LEU A 102 -2.31 -21.90 5.19
CA LEU A 102 -3.36 -21.49 6.12
C LEU A 102 -3.29 -22.27 7.43
N GLY A 103 -3.32 -21.56 8.55
CA GLY A 103 -3.21 -22.17 9.89
C GLY A 103 -1.80 -22.63 10.29
N SER A 104 -0.80 -22.56 9.40
CA SER A 104 0.57 -22.99 9.72
C SER A 104 1.34 -22.04 10.60
N LEU A 105 0.93 -20.76 10.73
CA LEU A 105 1.69 -19.75 11.47
C LEU A 105 1.85 -20.04 12.96
N VAL A 106 1.01 -20.91 13.52
CA VAL A 106 1.07 -21.33 14.92
C VAL A 106 1.84 -22.64 15.13
N THR A 107 2.43 -23.19 14.07
CA THR A 107 3.21 -24.44 14.10
C THR A 107 4.72 -24.17 14.18
N ASP A 108 5.50 -25.21 14.44
CA ASP A 108 6.97 -25.13 14.49
C ASP A 108 7.60 -24.87 13.11
N ASP A 109 6.87 -25.13 12.01
CA ASP A 109 7.31 -24.89 10.62
C ASP A 109 6.26 -24.06 9.85
N PRO A 110 6.18 -22.74 10.10
CA PRO A 110 5.20 -21.87 9.48
C PRO A 110 5.48 -21.65 8.00
N VAL A 111 4.47 -21.85 7.16
CA VAL A 111 4.51 -21.57 5.72
C VAL A 111 3.89 -20.19 5.47
N LYS A 112 4.73 -19.22 5.14
CA LYS A 112 4.35 -17.82 4.95
C LYS A 112 4.06 -17.55 3.48
N THR A 113 2.79 -17.40 3.15
CA THR A 113 2.29 -17.11 1.79
C THR A 113 1.48 -15.81 1.78
N VAL A 114 0.98 -15.44 0.61
CA VAL A 114 0.06 -14.31 0.49
C VAL A 114 -1.18 -14.53 1.37
N GLY A 115 -1.83 -15.71 1.28
CA GLY A 115 -3.03 -16.01 2.03
C GLY A 115 -2.82 -16.27 3.51
N SER A 116 -1.69 -16.88 3.90
CA SER A 116 -1.45 -17.23 5.31
C SER A 116 -0.84 -16.12 6.15
N TYR A 117 -0.03 -15.23 5.55
CA TYR A 117 0.84 -14.32 6.30
C TYR A 117 0.56 -12.83 6.02
N TRP A 118 0.28 -12.43 4.78
CA TRP A 118 0.16 -11.03 4.44
C TRP A 118 -1.06 -10.38 5.09
N PRO A 119 -0.92 -9.15 5.63
CA PRO A 119 -2.01 -8.53 6.41
C PRO A 119 -3.07 -7.82 5.58
N TYR A 120 -2.74 -7.39 4.35
CA TYR A 120 -3.64 -6.57 3.52
C TYR A 120 -3.52 -6.94 2.04
N ALA A 121 -4.66 -7.03 1.35
CA ALA A 121 -4.71 -7.23 -0.11
C ALA A 121 -4.09 -6.04 -0.87
N SER A 122 -4.23 -4.83 -0.34
CA SER A 122 -3.60 -3.63 -0.89
C SER A 122 -2.08 -3.71 -0.93
N THR A 123 -1.46 -4.31 0.09
CA THR A 123 -0.01 -4.54 0.11
C THR A 123 0.40 -5.57 -0.95
N VAL A 124 -0.44 -6.58 -1.23
CA VAL A 124 -0.20 -7.54 -2.31
C VAL A 124 -0.22 -6.83 -3.65
N TYR A 125 -1.24 -5.99 -3.89
CA TYR A 125 -1.35 -5.18 -5.10
C TYR A 125 -0.12 -4.29 -5.29
N ASP A 126 0.24 -3.52 -4.27
CA ASP A 126 1.38 -2.60 -4.31
C ASP A 126 2.69 -3.33 -4.63
N TYR A 127 2.90 -4.49 -4.02
CA TYR A 127 4.08 -5.31 -4.28
C TYR A 127 4.10 -5.89 -5.70
N VAL A 128 2.99 -6.45 -6.16
CA VAL A 128 2.89 -7.01 -7.53
C VAL A 128 3.15 -5.92 -8.55
N TYR A 129 2.46 -4.79 -8.48
CA TYR A 129 2.65 -3.68 -9.41
C TYR A 129 4.07 -3.14 -9.40
N ARG A 130 4.64 -2.96 -8.20
CA ARG A 130 5.93 -2.30 -7.99
C ARG A 130 7.14 -3.17 -8.32
N ALA A 131 7.04 -4.50 -8.14
CA ALA A 131 8.18 -5.41 -8.13
C ALA A 131 8.03 -6.63 -9.05
N MET A 132 6.83 -6.94 -9.53
CA MET A 132 6.55 -8.12 -10.35
C MET A 132 6.02 -7.76 -11.74
N PRO A 133 6.27 -8.59 -12.77
CA PRO A 133 7.13 -9.78 -12.79
C PRO A 133 8.59 -9.44 -12.51
N PHE A 134 9.34 -10.36 -11.88
CA PHE A 134 10.73 -10.11 -11.51
C PHE A 134 11.59 -9.77 -12.74
N GLY A 135 12.21 -8.59 -12.72
CA GLY A 135 12.97 -8.06 -13.84
C GLY A 135 12.16 -7.21 -14.83
N GLU A 136 10.83 -7.19 -14.72
CA GLU A 136 9.91 -6.41 -15.57
C GLU A 136 8.90 -5.63 -14.73
N ALA A 137 9.35 -5.03 -13.64
CA ALA A 137 8.51 -4.26 -12.73
C ALA A 137 7.69 -3.18 -13.46
N GLN A 138 6.44 -2.95 -13.02
CA GLN A 138 5.51 -1.98 -13.62
C GLN A 138 5.18 -2.23 -15.10
N SER A 139 5.33 -3.46 -15.57
CA SER A 139 4.95 -3.86 -16.93
C SER A 139 3.48 -4.30 -17.06
N LEU A 140 2.83 -4.61 -15.93
CA LEU A 140 1.40 -4.92 -15.89
C LEU A 140 0.59 -3.62 -15.88
N THR A 141 -0.55 -3.63 -16.56
CA THR A 141 -1.56 -2.59 -16.39
C THR A 141 -2.19 -2.66 -14.99
N HIS A 142 -2.92 -1.63 -14.60
CA HIS A 142 -3.63 -1.66 -13.31
C HIS A 142 -4.69 -2.77 -13.27
N ASP A 143 -5.42 -2.98 -14.38
CA ASP A 143 -6.40 -4.06 -14.47
C ASP A 143 -5.73 -5.43 -14.37
N GLU A 144 -4.67 -5.72 -15.13
CA GLU A 144 -3.91 -6.96 -15.02
C GLU A 144 -3.36 -7.19 -13.60
N THR A 145 -2.93 -6.12 -12.93
CA THR A 145 -2.48 -6.23 -11.53
C THR A 145 -3.61 -6.62 -10.59
N TYR A 146 -4.82 -6.03 -10.75
CA TYR A 146 -6.01 -6.45 -9.97
C TYR A 146 -6.40 -7.89 -10.29
N GLN A 147 -6.39 -8.28 -11.55
CA GLN A 147 -6.71 -9.62 -12.02
C GLN A 147 -5.78 -10.67 -11.39
N VAL A 148 -4.47 -10.48 -11.50
CA VAL A 148 -3.48 -11.40 -10.91
C VAL A 148 -3.60 -11.46 -9.39
N VAL A 149 -3.79 -10.32 -8.73
CA VAL A 149 -3.97 -10.28 -7.27
C VAL A 149 -5.27 -10.98 -6.86
N ALA A 150 -6.38 -10.78 -7.61
CA ALA A 150 -7.62 -11.50 -7.37
C ALA A 150 -7.43 -13.02 -7.50
N TYR A 151 -6.73 -13.48 -8.53
CA TYR A 151 -6.41 -14.89 -8.71
C TYR A 151 -5.58 -15.47 -7.56
N ILE A 152 -4.53 -14.77 -7.11
CA ILE A 152 -3.70 -15.21 -5.98
C ILE A 152 -4.51 -15.27 -4.67
N LEU A 153 -5.39 -14.31 -4.43
CA LEU A 153 -6.26 -14.29 -3.25
C LEU A 153 -7.31 -15.40 -3.30
N ASN A 154 -7.83 -15.69 -4.49
CA ASN A 154 -8.79 -16.78 -4.71
C ASN A 154 -8.13 -18.15 -4.49
N MET A 155 -6.94 -18.42 -5.03
CA MET A 155 -6.16 -19.64 -4.75
C MET A 155 -5.91 -19.85 -3.24
N SER A 156 -6.06 -18.81 -2.44
CA SER A 156 -5.87 -18.84 -0.99
C SER A 156 -7.19 -18.83 -0.21
N ASP A 157 -8.33 -19.03 -0.86
CA ASP A 157 -9.68 -18.99 -0.28
C ASP A 157 -9.99 -17.67 0.47
N VAL A 158 -9.39 -16.55 0.04
CA VAL A 158 -9.60 -15.23 0.66
C VAL A 158 -10.78 -14.50 0.03
N ILE A 159 -10.98 -14.68 -1.26
CA ILE A 159 -12.11 -14.13 -2.02
C ILE A 159 -12.73 -15.20 -2.91
N ASP A 160 -14.02 -15.04 -3.21
CA ASP A 160 -14.76 -15.93 -4.11
C ASP A 160 -14.47 -15.62 -5.59
N ASP A 161 -14.83 -16.54 -6.49
CA ASP A 161 -14.58 -16.42 -7.94
C ASP A 161 -15.27 -15.19 -8.55
N GLU A 162 -16.46 -14.83 -8.07
CA GLU A 162 -17.24 -13.70 -8.55
C GLU A 162 -16.84 -12.35 -7.94
N PHE A 163 -15.92 -12.35 -6.97
CA PHE A 163 -15.50 -11.13 -6.33
C PHE A 163 -14.71 -10.25 -7.31
N VAL A 164 -15.18 -9.01 -7.49
CA VAL A 164 -14.47 -8.00 -8.29
C VAL A 164 -13.52 -7.24 -7.40
N LEU A 165 -12.22 -7.51 -7.53
CA LEU A 165 -11.18 -6.73 -6.87
C LEU A 165 -10.92 -5.45 -7.66
N SER A 166 -10.99 -4.29 -6.99
CA SER A 166 -10.85 -2.97 -7.61
C SER A 166 -10.31 -1.94 -6.62
N ASN A 167 -10.04 -0.73 -7.09
CA ASN A 167 -9.69 0.40 -6.23
C ASN A 167 -10.76 0.69 -5.15
N GLU A 168 -12.02 0.32 -5.37
CA GLU A 168 -13.12 0.54 -4.42
C GLU A 168 -13.27 -0.60 -3.40
N THR A 169 -12.91 -1.82 -3.79
CA THR A 169 -13.17 -3.03 -2.99
C THR A 169 -11.94 -3.56 -2.26
N ILE A 170 -10.73 -3.25 -2.71
CA ILE A 170 -9.47 -3.81 -2.17
C ILE A 170 -9.29 -3.56 -0.67
N GLY A 171 -9.69 -2.40 -0.17
CA GLY A 171 -9.62 -2.06 1.27
C GLY A 171 -10.63 -2.85 2.13
N SER A 172 -11.63 -3.50 1.52
CA SER A 172 -12.65 -4.29 2.22
C SER A 172 -12.26 -5.77 2.40
N VAL A 173 -11.26 -6.25 1.65
CA VAL A 173 -10.79 -7.64 1.71
C VAL A 173 -10.24 -7.96 3.10
N LYS A 174 -10.70 -9.06 3.69
CA LYS A 174 -10.27 -9.51 5.03
C LYS A 174 -9.24 -10.61 4.90
N MET A 175 -7.98 -10.23 5.10
CA MET A 175 -6.89 -11.21 5.10
C MET A 175 -6.86 -12.03 6.40
N PRO A 176 -6.56 -13.34 6.34
CA PRO A 176 -6.55 -14.21 7.52
C PRO A 176 -5.63 -13.72 8.65
N ASN A 177 -4.49 -13.15 8.31
CA ASN A 177 -3.50 -12.65 9.25
C ASN A 177 -3.53 -11.13 9.47
N GLN A 178 -4.64 -10.46 9.14
CA GLN A 178 -4.76 -8.99 9.24
C GLN A 178 -4.41 -8.44 10.63
N ASN A 179 -4.71 -9.20 11.68
CA ASN A 179 -4.48 -8.82 13.08
C ASN A 179 -3.28 -9.55 13.71
N GLY A 180 -2.50 -10.29 12.94
CA GLY A 180 -1.38 -11.08 13.44
C GLY A 180 -0.09 -10.29 13.67
N PHE A 181 -0.04 -9.04 13.24
CA PHE A 181 1.12 -8.17 13.42
C PHE A 181 0.97 -7.31 14.67
N MET A 182 1.92 -7.42 15.58
CA MET A 182 2.02 -6.56 16.75
C MET A 182 3.04 -5.46 16.49
N MET A 183 2.69 -4.24 16.87
CA MET A 183 3.66 -3.14 16.83
C MET A 183 4.77 -3.45 17.84
N PRO A 184 6.04 -3.41 17.41
CA PRO A 184 7.15 -3.54 18.36
C PRO A 184 7.09 -2.40 19.37
N ASP A 185 7.42 -2.70 20.61
CA ASP A 185 7.52 -1.68 21.65
C ASP A 185 8.65 -0.69 21.26
N PRO A 186 8.33 0.59 21.00
CA PRO A 186 9.34 1.57 20.59
C PRO A 186 10.25 2.01 21.73
N ARG A 187 10.06 1.49 22.94
CA ARG A 187 10.91 1.84 24.07
C ARG A 187 12.34 1.38 23.82
N PRO A 188 13.32 2.25 24.06
CA PRO A 188 14.72 1.87 23.91
C PRO A 188 15.06 0.70 24.84
N ASP A 189 15.96 -0.16 24.38
CA ASP A 189 16.42 -1.40 25.04
C ASP A 189 16.87 -1.24 26.50
N GLY A 190 16.99 0.00 27.00
CA GLY A 190 17.30 0.30 28.39
C GLY A 190 16.29 -0.17 29.44
N GLN A 191 15.15 -0.75 29.01
CA GLN A 191 14.22 -1.43 29.92
C GLN A 191 14.41 -2.97 29.94
N LEU A 192 15.33 -3.52 29.22
CA LEU A 192 15.87 -4.83 29.53
C LEU A 192 16.67 -4.70 30.84
N SER A 193 15.95 -4.65 31.95
CA SER A 193 16.49 -4.40 33.29
C SER A 193 17.19 -5.62 33.91
N SER A 194 17.70 -6.50 33.08
CA SER A 194 18.64 -7.51 33.60
C SER A 194 20.01 -6.86 33.67
N ALA A 195 20.51 -6.69 34.86
CA ALA A 195 21.93 -6.41 35.08
C ALA A 195 22.73 -7.35 34.15
N PRO A 196 23.83 -6.89 33.54
CA PRO A 196 24.64 -7.74 32.71
C PRO A 196 24.99 -9.01 33.47
N CYS A 197 24.68 -10.16 32.90
CA CYS A 197 25.02 -11.42 33.54
C CYS A 197 26.56 -11.58 33.51
N MET A 198 27.15 -11.58 34.65
CA MET A 198 28.62 -11.68 34.84
C MET A 198 29.09 -13.05 35.26
N GLN A 199 28.21 -13.94 35.68
CA GLN A 199 28.55 -15.30 36.14
C GLN A 199 27.37 -16.25 35.84
N ASN A 200 27.69 -17.49 35.39
CA ASN A 200 26.72 -18.54 35.10
C ASN A 200 25.58 -18.11 34.16
N CYS A 201 25.93 -17.39 33.12
CA CYS A 201 25.00 -16.77 32.20
C CYS A 201 24.36 -17.77 31.20
N GLU A 202 24.86 -18.99 31.18
CA GLU A 202 24.34 -20.02 30.27
C GLU A 202 22.98 -20.54 30.75
N VAL A 203 21.94 -20.18 30.03
CA VAL A 203 20.66 -20.87 30.13
C VAL A 203 20.73 -22.07 29.19
N PRO A 204 20.42 -23.30 29.65
CA PRO A 204 20.38 -24.45 28.76
C PRO A 204 19.46 -24.17 27.57
N THR A 205 20.02 -24.16 26.37
CA THR A 205 19.26 -23.94 25.14
C THR A 205 18.89 -25.27 24.47
N LYS A 206 17.66 -25.35 23.98
CA LYS A 206 17.20 -26.48 23.17
C LYS A 206 17.00 -25.99 21.75
N ILE A 207 17.54 -26.73 20.80
CA ILE A 207 17.21 -26.45 19.39
C ILE A 207 15.75 -26.85 19.17
N ILE A 208 14.88 -25.87 18.88
CA ILE A 208 13.46 -26.05 18.63
C ILE A 208 13.12 -26.03 17.14
N GLY A 209 14.05 -25.57 16.28
CA GLY A 209 13.90 -25.53 14.83
C GLY A 209 15.22 -25.27 14.15
N ARG A 210 15.29 -25.52 12.87
CA ARG A 210 16.44 -25.21 12.02
C ARG A 210 15.95 -24.46 10.80
N ALA A 211 16.69 -23.41 10.40
CA ALA A 211 16.45 -22.77 9.12
C ALA A 211 16.63 -23.79 7.99
N ARG A 212 15.79 -23.74 6.96
CA ARG A 212 16.02 -24.47 5.72
C ARG A 212 17.36 -24.03 5.10
N ILE A 213 18.03 -24.94 4.43
CA ILE A 213 19.19 -24.57 3.59
C ILE A 213 18.64 -23.75 2.44
N ILE A 214 18.85 -22.42 2.51
CA ILE A 214 18.54 -21.52 1.41
C ILE A 214 19.83 -21.43 0.60
N ASP A 215 19.98 -22.32 -0.37
CA ASP A 215 21.04 -22.20 -1.36
C ASP A 215 20.48 -21.49 -2.61
N VAL A 216 20.78 -20.21 -2.73
CA VAL A 216 20.41 -19.39 -3.89
C VAL A 216 21.56 -19.30 -4.90
N THR A 217 22.64 -20.05 -4.71
CA THR A 217 23.77 -20.09 -5.62
C THR A 217 23.35 -20.96 -6.82
N PRO A 218 23.44 -20.46 -8.07
CA PRO A 218 23.18 -21.28 -9.24
C PRO A 218 24.12 -22.50 -9.23
N ASP A 219 23.58 -23.68 -9.50
CA ASP A 219 24.36 -24.87 -9.68
C ASP A 219 25.44 -24.59 -10.73
N LYS A 220 26.70 -24.87 -10.38
CA LYS A 220 27.79 -24.77 -11.34
C LYS A 220 27.56 -25.82 -12.40
N GLN A 221 27.18 -25.38 -13.61
CA GLN A 221 27.16 -26.21 -14.82
C GLN A 221 28.58 -26.67 -15.19
#